data_05e57b0798bc79267cbcdbbe394888af
#
_entry.id   05e57b0798bc79267cbcdbbe394888af
#
_cell.length_a   1.000
_cell.length_b   1.000
_cell.length_c   1.000
_cell.angle_alpha   90.00
_cell.angle_beta   90.00
_cell.angle_gamma   90.00
#
_symmetry.space_group_name_H-M   'P 1'
#
loop_
_entity.id
_entity.type
_entity.pdbx_description
1 polymer ?
#
loop_
_entity_poly.entity_id
_entity_poly.type
_entity_poly.pdbx_seq_one_letter_code
_entity_poly.pdbx_strand_id
1 'polypeptide(L)'
;DLLLVQIGSGFKTKGVDRSLKALAALPAELKKRTRLLVIGQDDPKVFQLQSATLGLGDNVQFLKGRSDIPRFLLGADLLIHPAYNENTGTVLLEALVAGLPVLVSKVCGYAHYIAEADSGLVLDEPFEQTQLNEYLAHMLTDTAQRTAWSRNGLAFAETADLYSMPQHAADVILAEPKR
;
A
#
# COMPACT_ATOMS: atom_id res chain seq x y z
N ASP A 1 -8.55 -7.27 -15.96
CA ASP A 1 -8.20 -5.96 -15.41
C ASP A 1 -7.49 -6.16 -14.07
N LEU A 2 -6.67 -5.19 -13.69
CA LEU A 2 -5.90 -5.18 -12.45
C LEU A 2 -6.32 -3.98 -11.59
N LEU A 3 -6.59 -4.23 -10.32
CA LEU A 3 -7.03 -3.22 -9.36
C LEU A 3 -5.96 -2.95 -8.31
N LEU A 4 -5.45 -1.72 -8.30
CA LEU A 4 -4.58 -1.21 -7.26
C LEU A 4 -5.39 -0.39 -6.27
N VAL A 5 -5.02 -0.44 -5.01
CA VAL A 5 -5.56 0.45 -3.98
C VAL A 5 -4.44 1.21 -3.27
N GLN A 6 -4.69 2.49 -2.99
CA GLN A 6 -3.91 3.30 -2.08
C GLN A 6 -4.84 3.92 -1.05
N ILE A 7 -4.66 3.59 0.22
CA ILE A 7 -5.62 3.87 1.28
C ILE A 7 -4.96 4.69 2.38
N GLY A 8 -5.64 5.74 2.82
CA GLY A 8 -5.24 6.61 3.91
C GLY A 8 -5.32 8.09 3.56
N SER A 9 -5.62 8.91 4.56
CA SER A 9 -5.56 10.37 4.45
C SER A 9 -4.12 10.88 4.48
N GLY A 10 -3.91 12.13 4.06
CA GLY A 10 -2.58 12.68 3.85
C GLY A 10 -2.01 12.29 2.49
N PHE A 11 -2.75 12.47 1.40
CA PHE A 11 -2.38 12.05 0.04
C PHE A 11 -0.97 12.47 -0.36
N LYS A 12 -0.54 13.69 0.02
CA LYS A 12 0.82 14.15 -0.24
C LYS A 12 1.85 13.32 0.53
N THR A 13 1.65 13.12 1.81
CA THR A 13 2.56 12.35 2.69
C THR A 13 2.60 10.88 2.30
N LYS A 14 1.45 10.33 1.87
CA LYS A 14 1.33 8.94 1.40
C LYS A 14 1.87 8.72 -0.02
N GLY A 15 2.37 9.76 -0.71
CA GLY A 15 3.02 9.62 -2.00
C GLY A 15 2.07 9.30 -3.15
N VAL A 16 0.85 9.86 -3.16
CA VAL A 16 -0.09 9.67 -4.28
C VAL A 16 0.52 10.13 -5.59
N ASP A 17 1.30 11.22 -5.60
CA ASP A 17 2.02 11.69 -6.79
C ASP A 17 3.03 10.65 -7.32
N ARG A 18 3.69 9.91 -6.42
CA ARG A 18 4.60 8.82 -6.78
C ARG A 18 3.86 7.66 -7.44
N SER A 19 2.70 7.30 -6.89
CA SER A 19 1.83 6.25 -7.46
C SER A 19 1.32 6.64 -8.83
N LEU A 20 0.88 7.89 -9.03
CA LEU A 20 0.44 8.40 -10.34
C LEU A 20 1.55 8.33 -11.38
N LYS A 21 2.79 8.73 -11.01
CA LYS A 21 3.96 8.63 -11.91
C LYS A 21 4.28 7.18 -12.27
N ALA A 22 4.22 6.27 -11.29
CA ALA A 22 4.46 4.86 -11.54
C ALA A 22 3.39 4.24 -12.47
N LEU A 23 2.12 4.57 -12.25
CA LEU A 23 1.04 4.12 -13.13
C LEU A 23 1.20 4.67 -14.55
N ALA A 24 1.61 5.95 -14.70
CA ALA A 24 1.86 6.56 -16.00
C ALA A 24 3.02 5.90 -16.76
N ALA A 25 4.04 5.43 -16.04
CA ALA A 25 5.23 4.76 -16.58
C ALA A 25 4.98 3.31 -17.02
N LEU A 26 3.84 2.71 -16.70
CA LEU A 26 3.53 1.35 -17.14
C LEU A 26 3.50 1.23 -18.67
N PRO A 27 3.91 0.08 -19.24
CA PRO A 27 3.70 -0.23 -20.64
C PRO A 27 2.23 -0.04 -21.03
N ALA A 28 1.98 0.46 -22.25
CA ALA A 28 0.64 0.90 -22.69
C ALA A 28 -0.44 -0.16 -22.47
N GLU A 29 -0.18 -1.40 -22.82
CA GLU A 29 -1.15 -2.49 -22.70
C GLU A 29 -1.43 -2.87 -21.22
N LEU A 30 -0.42 -2.79 -20.36
CA LEU A 30 -0.59 -3.01 -18.93
C LEU A 30 -1.37 -1.84 -18.30
N LYS A 31 -1.04 -0.60 -18.66
CA LYS A 31 -1.73 0.60 -18.19
C LYS A 31 -3.23 0.58 -18.54
N LYS A 32 -3.60 0.21 -19.77
CA LYS A 32 -5.01 0.15 -20.21
C LYS A 32 -5.88 -0.71 -19.29
N ARG A 33 -5.35 -1.80 -18.77
CA ARG A 33 -6.06 -2.78 -17.92
C ARG A 33 -5.86 -2.56 -16.42
N THR A 34 -5.10 -1.53 -16.02
CA THR A 34 -4.81 -1.23 -14.63
C THR A 34 -5.65 -0.05 -14.14
N ARG A 35 -6.26 -0.19 -12.98
CA ARG A 35 -7.02 0.85 -12.28
C ARG A 35 -6.41 1.09 -10.90
N LEU A 36 -6.35 2.36 -10.48
CA LEU A 36 -5.92 2.78 -9.14
C LEU A 36 -7.08 3.47 -8.43
N LEU A 37 -7.47 2.94 -7.28
CA LEU A 37 -8.39 3.62 -6.36
C LEU A 37 -7.57 4.27 -5.24
N VAL A 38 -7.69 5.59 -5.12
CA VAL A 38 -7.11 6.36 -4.01
C VAL A 38 -8.23 6.68 -3.03
N ILE A 39 -8.14 6.18 -1.80
CA ILE A 39 -9.21 6.25 -0.79
C ILE A 39 -8.72 7.05 0.42
N GLY A 40 -9.34 8.18 0.72
CA GLY A 40 -9.00 9.04 1.85
C GLY A 40 -9.87 10.28 1.94
N GLN A 41 -9.64 11.12 2.96
CA GLN A 41 -10.50 12.27 3.22
C GLN A 41 -9.99 13.60 2.63
N ASP A 42 -8.79 13.59 2.04
CA ASP A 42 -8.18 14.80 1.49
C ASP A 42 -8.90 15.31 0.24
N ASP A 43 -8.73 16.61 -0.07
CA ASP A 43 -9.17 17.17 -1.33
C ASP A 43 -8.31 16.63 -2.49
N PRO A 44 -8.89 15.87 -3.42
CA PRO A 44 -8.12 15.21 -4.48
C PRO A 44 -7.74 16.13 -5.65
N LYS A 45 -8.19 17.39 -5.68
CA LYS A 45 -8.11 18.27 -6.87
C LYS A 45 -6.71 18.35 -7.48
N VAL A 46 -5.67 18.53 -6.65
CA VAL A 46 -4.27 18.62 -7.12
C VAL A 46 -3.84 17.32 -7.80
N PHE A 47 -4.20 16.19 -7.22
CA PHE A 47 -3.85 14.86 -7.76
C PHE A 47 -4.71 14.48 -8.97
N GLN A 48 -5.96 14.93 -9.04
CA GLN A 48 -6.81 14.80 -10.24
C GLN A 48 -6.21 15.56 -11.42
N LEU A 49 -5.75 16.79 -11.20
CA LEU A 49 -5.07 17.57 -12.22
C LEU A 49 -3.76 16.90 -12.67
N GLN A 50 -2.97 16.39 -11.72
CA GLN A 50 -1.76 15.65 -12.02
C GLN A 50 -2.06 14.38 -12.82
N SER A 51 -3.09 13.61 -12.43
CA SER A 51 -3.55 12.43 -13.15
C SER A 51 -3.92 12.77 -14.60
N ALA A 52 -4.68 13.84 -14.81
CA ALA A 52 -5.05 14.32 -16.14
C ALA A 52 -3.81 14.72 -16.96
N THR A 53 -2.87 15.45 -16.36
CA THR A 53 -1.60 15.86 -17.02
C THR A 53 -0.77 14.65 -17.45
N LEU A 54 -0.79 13.58 -16.66
CA LEU A 54 -0.09 12.32 -16.95
C LEU A 54 -0.84 11.42 -17.95
N GLY A 55 -2.00 11.84 -18.44
CA GLY A 55 -2.80 11.08 -19.40
C GLY A 55 -3.40 9.79 -18.80
N LEU A 56 -3.68 9.78 -17.50
CA LEU A 56 -4.20 8.60 -16.81
C LEU A 56 -5.73 8.46 -16.94
N GLY A 57 -6.46 9.57 -17.23
CA GLY A 57 -7.89 9.52 -17.51
C GLY A 57 -8.66 8.65 -16.51
N ASP A 58 -9.38 7.65 -17.04
CA ASP A 58 -10.20 6.72 -16.24
C ASP A 58 -9.40 5.66 -15.46
N ASN A 59 -8.06 5.67 -15.56
CA ASN A 59 -7.23 4.73 -14.82
C ASN A 59 -7.18 5.02 -13.32
N VAL A 60 -7.56 6.24 -12.88
CA VAL A 60 -7.48 6.68 -11.49
C VAL A 60 -8.82 7.18 -11.00
N GLN A 61 -9.26 6.66 -9.87
CA GLN A 61 -10.46 7.14 -9.19
C GLN A 61 -10.13 7.52 -7.75
N PHE A 62 -10.58 8.71 -7.34
CA PHE A 62 -10.46 9.20 -5.97
C PHE A 62 -11.79 9.01 -5.24
N LEU A 63 -11.74 8.29 -4.14
CA LEU A 63 -12.89 8.04 -3.27
C LEU A 63 -12.68 8.75 -1.93
N LYS A 64 -13.77 9.27 -1.35
CA LYS A 64 -13.74 9.80 0.02
C LYS A 64 -13.45 8.68 1.01
N GLY A 65 -13.07 9.05 2.24
CA GLY A 65 -12.90 8.10 3.33
C GLY A 65 -14.13 7.21 3.51
N ARG A 66 -13.89 5.92 3.75
CA ARG A 66 -14.91 4.85 3.78
C ARG A 66 -14.76 4.01 5.04
N SER A 67 -15.85 3.39 5.48
CA SER A 67 -15.88 2.43 6.58
C SER A 67 -15.77 0.97 6.11
N ASP A 68 -15.95 0.71 4.82
CA ASP A 68 -15.92 -0.62 4.22
C ASP A 68 -14.56 -0.97 3.57
N ILE A 69 -13.45 -0.46 4.12
CA ILE A 69 -12.08 -0.68 3.64
C ILE A 69 -11.76 -2.17 3.41
N PRO A 70 -12.17 -3.12 4.27
CA PRO A 70 -11.88 -4.54 4.03
C PRO A 70 -12.35 -5.05 2.67
N ARG A 71 -13.46 -4.53 2.12
CA ARG A 71 -13.95 -4.93 0.79
C ARG A 71 -12.99 -4.53 -0.33
N PHE A 72 -12.32 -3.38 -0.19
CA PHE A 72 -11.33 -2.91 -1.17
C PHE A 72 -10.05 -3.72 -1.08
N LEU A 73 -9.61 -4.05 0.13
CA LEU A 73 -8.42 -4.88 0.33
C LEU A 73 -8.63 -6.31 -0.20
N LEU A 74 -9.80 -6.90 0.05
CA LEU A 74 -10.14 -8.24 -0.45
C LEU A 74 -10.40 -8.29 -1.96
N GLY A 75 -10.76 -7.17 -2.58
CA GLY A 75 -11.11 -7.10 -4.00
C GLY A 75 -9.99 -6.58 -4.90
N ALA A 76 -8.87 -6.14 -4.34
CA ALA A 76 -7.75 -5.59 -5.09
C ALA A 76 -6.69 -6.66 -5.42
N ASP A 77 -5.83 -6.34 -6.39
CA ASP A 77 -4.67 -7.16 -6.77
C ASP A 77 -3.39 -6.71 -6.08
N LEU A 78 -3.33 -5.43 -5.63
CA LEU A 78 -2.13 -4.84 -5.03
C LEU A 78 -2.48 -3.62 -4.17
N LEU A 79 -1.87 -3.53 -2.97
CA LEU A 79 -1.77 -2.27 -2.21
C LEU A 79 -0.47 -1.55 -2.60
N ILE A 80 -0.58 -0.29 -3.04
CA ILE A 80 0.57 0.57 -3.32
C ILE A 80 0.66 1.69 -2.27
N HIS A 81 1.83 1.82 -1.59
CA HIS A 81 1.99 2.75 -0.47
C HIS A 81 3.39 3.40 -0.44
N PRO A 82 3.75 4.21 -1.47
CA PRO A 82 5.08 4.81 -1.61
C PRO A 82 5.20 6.11 -0.81
N ALA A 83 4.94 6.04 0.50
CA ALA A 83 4.90 7.21 1.37
C ALA A 83 6.24 7.95 1.43
N TYR A 84 6.18 9.27 1.64
CA TYR A 84 7.34 10.11 1.97
C TYR A 84 7.70 10.00 3.45
N ASN A 85 6.68 9.81 4.28
CA ASN A 85 6.82 9.63 5.71
C ASN A 85 5.58 8.89 6.25
N GLU A 86 5.80 7.90 7.12
CA GLU A 86 4.74 7.11 7.72
C GLU A 86 5.22 6.50 9.03
N ASN A 87 4.56 6.80 10.15
CA ASN A 87 4.97 6.28 11.45
C ASN A 87 4.78 4.76 11.54
N THR A 88 3.60 4.29 11.24
CA THR A 88 3.23 2.87 11.35
C THR A 88 2.80 2.30 10.00
N GLY A 89 1.74 2.82 9.42
CA GLY A 89 1.13 2.27 8.20
C GLY A 89 0.25 1.06 8.53
N THR A 90 -0.76 1.23 9.40
CA THR A 90 -1.67 0.14 9.82
C THR A 90 -2.34 -0.56 8.63
N VAL A 91 -2.58 0.15 7.53
CA VAL A 91 -3.12 -0.44 6.29
C VAL A 91 -2.24 -1.57 5.72
N LEU A 92 -0.94 -1.60 6.03
CA LEU A 92 -0.03 -2.68 5.62
C LEU A 92 -0.39 -3.98 6.34
N LEU A 93 -0.71 -3.91 7.64
CA LEU A 93 -1.17 -5.07 8.42
C LEU A 93 -2.54 -5.54 7.95
N GLU A 94 -3.44 -4.59 7.65
CA GLU A 94 -4.76 -4.89 7.09
C GLU A 94 -4.63 -5.61 5.74
N ALA A 95 -3.67 -5.21 4.89
CA ALA A 95 -3.38 -5.87 3.63
C ALA A 95 -2.81 -7.29 3.83
N LEU A 96 -1.89 -7.49 4.79
CA LEU A 96 -1.37 -8.81 5.16
C LEU A 96 -2.50 -9.78 5.53
N VAL A 97 -3.39 -9.34 6.42
CA VAL A 97 -4.55 -10.14 6.87
C VAL A 97 -5.54 -10.41 5.75
N ALA A 98 -5.66 -9.50 4.78
CA ALA A 98 -6.47 -9.70 3.58
C ALA A 98 -5.79 -10.57 2.51
N GLY A 99 -4.52 -10.96 2.69
CA GLY A 99 -3.73 -11.64 1.68
C GLY A 99 -3.47 -10.79 0.44
N LEU A 100 -3.46 -9.46 0.59
CA LEU A 100 -3.21 -8.53 -0.50
C LEU A 100 -1.71 -8.22 -0.60
N PRO A 101 -1.04 -8.51 -1.73
CA PRO A 101 0.36 -8.15 -1.94
C PRO A 101 0.59 -6.64 -1.79
N VAL A 102 1.75 -6.25 -1.27
CA VAL A 102 2.05 -4.86 -0.93
C VAL A 102 3.31 -4.35 -1.62
N LEU A 103 3.23 -3.14 -2.19
CA LEU A 103 4.38 -2.36 -2.65
C LEU A 103 4.52 -1.11 -1.77
N VAL A 104 5.56 -1.03 -0.96
CA VAL A 104 5.68 -0.04 0.12
C VAL A 104 7.06 0.59 0.21
N SER A 105 7.13 1.86 0.66
CA SER A 105 8.40 2.52 1.01
C SER A 105 8.94 2.03 2.35
N LYS A 106 10.26 1.86 2.45
CA LYS A 106 10.97 1.46 3.67
C LYS A 106 10.75 2.41 4.87
N VAL A 107 10.41 3.67 4.61
CA VAL A 107 10.11 4.66 5.66
C VAL A 107 8.86 4.33 6.49
N CYS A 108 8.00 3.42 6.02
CA CYS A 108 6.84 3.00 6.77
C CYS A 108 7.24 2.06 7.90
N GLY A 109 6.80 2.35 9.14
CA GLY A 109 7.21 1.57 10.32
C GLY A 109 6.92 0.08 10.21
N TYR A 110 5.78 -0.29 9.59
CA TYR A 110 5.41 -1.69 9.40
C TYR A 110 5.87 -2.31 8.06
N ALA A 111 6.73 -1.62 7.29
CA ALA A 111 7.28 -2.18 6.05
C ALA A 111 8.11 -3.44 6.29
N HIS A 112 8.73 -3.57 7.47
CA HIS A 112 9.49 -4.77 7.84
C HIS A 112 8.62 -6.05 7.87
N TYR A 113 7.35 -5.96 8.28
CA TYR A 113 6.44 -7.11 8.24
C TYR A 113 6.16 -7.60 6.81
N ILE A 114 6.14 -6.70 5.83
CA ILE A 114 5.96 -7.08 4.42
C ILE A 114 7.17 -7.88 3.93
N ALA A 115 8.38 -7.45 4.31
CA ALA A 115 9.62 -8.15 3.98
C ALA A 115 9.73 -9.50 4.72
N GLU A 116 9.45 -9.55 6.02
CA GLU A 116 9.49 -10.77 6.84
C GLU A 116 8.48 -11.82 6.37
N ALA A 117 7.28 -11.38 5.99
CA ALA A 117 6.24 -12.25 5.47
C ALA A 117 6.49 -12.69 4.01
N ASP A 118 7.46 -12.12 3.32
CA ASP A 118 7.59 -12.25 1.85
C ASP A 118 6.22 -12.08 1.17
N SER A 119 5.55 -10.94 1.46
CA SER A 119 4.19 -10.66 0.98
C SER A 119 4.10 -9.46 0.03
N GLY A 120 5.23 -9.07 -0.55
CA GLY A 120 5.32 -7.95 -1.47
C GLY A 120 6.74 -7.44 -1.62
N LEU A 121 6.88 -6.18 -2.07
CA LEU A 121 8.17 -5.54 -2.26
C LEU A 121 8.28 -4.26 -1.43
N VAL A 122 9.46 -4.07 -0.83
CA VAL A 122 9.82 -2.88 -0.07
C VAL A 122 10.83 -2.07 -0.89
N LEU A 123 10.50 -0.79 -1.13
CA LEU A 123 11.38 0.14 -1.85
C LEU A 123 12.56 0.54 -0.96
N ASP A 124 13.74 0.64 -1.56
CA ASP A 124 14.96 1.05 -0.86
C ASP A 124 14.97 2.52 -0.45
N GLU A 125 15.91 2.88 0.42
CA GLU A 125 16.26 4.25 0.74
C GLU A 125 17.70 4.54 0.27
N PRO A 126 17.93 5.69 -0.36
CA PRO A 126 16.96 6.74 -0.68
C PRO A 126 15.95 6.32 -1.75
N PHE A 127 14.73 6.87 -1.68
CA PHE A 127 13.65 6.54 -2.62
C PHE A 127 14.02 6.91 -4.06
N GLU A 128 13.81 5.94 -4.98
CA GLU A 128 13.99 6.14 -6.41
C GLU A 128 12.68 5.85 -7.16
N GLN A 129 12.19 6.82 -7.95
CA GLN A 129 10.95 6.64 -8.73
C GLN A 129 11.08 5.53 -9.77
N THR A 130 12.26 5.32 -10.34
CA THR A 130 12.57 4.24 -11.28
C THR A 130 12.32 2.87 -10.64
N GLN A 131 12.81 2.65 -9.43
CA GLN A 131 12.59 1.40 -8.69
C GLN A 131 11.09 1.15 -8.45
N LEU A 132 10.34 2.18 -8.05
CA LEU A 132 8.89 2.06 -7.89
C LEU A 132 8.21 1.67 -9.21
N ASN A 133 8.61 2.27 -10.34
CA ASN A 133 8.05 1.96 -11.64
C ASN A 133 8.33 0.52 -12.07
N GLU A 134 9.56 0.05 -11.88
CA GLU A 134 9.99 -1.31 -12.20
C GLU A 134 9.28 -2.35 -11.32
N TYR A 135 9.24 -2.12 -10.01
CA TYR A 135 8.57 -3.01 -9.07
C TYR A 135 7.07 -3.09 -9.35
N LEU A 136 6.42 -1.95 -9.62
CA LEU A 136 5.00 -1.96 -9.98
C LEU A 136 4.74 -2.78 -11.24
N ALA A 137 5.53 -2.56 -12.30
CA ALA A 137 5.39 -3.31 -13.55
C ALA A 137 5.61 -4.81 -13.34
N HIS A 138 6.64 -5.20 -12.58
CA HIS A 138 6.93 -6.58 -12.22
C HIS A 138 5.76 -7.22 -11.45
N MET A 139 5.33 -6.58 -10.37
CA MET A 139 4.23 -7.09 -9.53
C MET A 139 2.92 -7.26 -10.30
N LEU A 140 2.64 -6.42 -11.29
CA LEU A 140 1.43 -6.51 -12.10
C LEU A 140 1.51 -7.56 -13.22
N THR A 141 2.70 -7.93 -13.66
CA THR A 141 2.90 -8.92 -14.73
C THR A 141 3.05 -10.35 -14.22
N ASP A 142 3.67 -10.54 -13.06
CA ASP A 142 3.93 -11.86 -12.50
C ASP A 142 2.77 -12.34 -11.59
N THR A 143 1.79 -12.99 -12.21
CA THR A 143 0.62 -13.53 -11.48
C THR A 143 0.99 -14.65 -10.52
N ALA A 144 1.99 -15.49 -10.87
CA ALA A 144 2.42 -16.57 -9.99
C ALA A 144 3.05 -16.02 -8.70
N GLN A 145 3.88 -15.00 -8.85
CA GLN A 145 4.51 -14.33 -7.69
C GLN A 145 3.47 -13.60 -6.84
N ARG A 146 2.49 -12.91 -7.44
CA ARG A 146 1.39 -12.29 -6.65
C ARG A 146 0.62 -13.33 -5.84
N THR A 147 0.34 -14.51 -6.42
CA THR A 147 -0.32 -15.60 -5.69
C THR A 147 0.54 -16.12 -4.54
N ALA A 148 1.87 -16.20 -4.73
CA ALA A 148 2.79 -16.59 -3.68
C ALA A 148 2.80 -15.59 -2.55
N TRP A 149 2.95 -14.27 -2.83
CA TRP A 149 2.89 -13.19 -1.85
C TRP A 149 1.58 -13.17 -1.06
N SER A 150 0.45 -13.37 -1.73
CA SER A 150 -0.87 -13.47 -1.08
C SER A 150 -0.89 -14.60 -0.06
N ARG A 151 -0.49 -15.79 -0.45
CA ARG A 151 -0.44 -16.97 0.45
C ARG A 151 0.52 -16.75 1.62
N ASN A 152 1.69 -16.18 1.37
CA ASN A 152 2.70 -15.91 2.38
C ASN A 152 2.19 -14.89 3.41
N GLY A 153 1.53 -13.81 2.96
CA GLY A 153 0.92 -12.81 3.83
C GLY A 153 -0.14 -13.41 4.77
N LEU A 154 -1.03 -14.25 4.23
CA LEU A 154 -2.04 -14.96 5.02
C LEU A 154 -1.39 -15.87 6.07
N ALA A 155 -0.42 -16.70 5.67
CA ALA A 155 0.27 -17.61 6.57
C ALA A 155 1.03 -16.86 7.68
N PHE A 156 1.67 -15.74 7.35
CA PHE A 156 2.33 -14.88 8.34
C PHE A 156 1.32 -14.29 9.33
N ALA A 157 0.17 -13.80 8.85
CA ALA A 157 -0.87 -13.20 9.69
C ALA A 157 -1.50 -14.19 10.68
N GLU A 158 -1.50 -15.50 10.38
CA GLU A 158 -2.00 -16.55 11.29
C GLU A 158 -1.06 -16.77 12.50
N THR A 159 0.23 -16.47 12.36
CA THR A 159 1.25 -16.80 13.37
C THR A 159 1.86 -15.59 14.03
N ALA A 160 1.89 -14.44 13.36
CA ALA A 160 2.47 -13.22 13.87
C ALA A 160 1.54 -12.49 14.84
N ASP A 161 2.11 -11.97 15.90
CA ASP A 161 1.39 -11.12 16.84
C ASP A 161 1.26 -9.69 16.32
N LEU A 162 0.27 -9.46 15.46
CA LEU A 162 0.01 -8.16 14.83
C LEU A 162 -0.85 -7.22 15.67
N TYR A 163 -1.46 -7.71 16.77
CA TYR A 163 -2.53 -7.00 17.46
C TYR A 163 -2.31 -6.78 18.97
N SER A 164 -1.33 -7.42 19.59
CA SER A 164 -1.12 -7.33 21.05
C SER A 164 -0.36 -6.08 21.49
N MET A 165 0.19 -5.28 20.58
CA MET A 165 0.96 -4.08 20.91
C MET A 165 0.26 -3.14 21.90
N PRO A 166 -1.06 -2.82 21.76
CA PRO A 166 -1.75 -1.97 22.74
C PRO A 166 -1.81 -2.61 24.13
N GLN A 167 -1.97 -3.94 24.22
CA GLN A 167 -1.99 -4.65 25.48
C GLN A 167 -0.59 -4.66 26.13
N HIS A 168 0.46 -4.96 25.36
CA HIS A 168 1.84 -4.90 25.85
C HIS A 168 2.21 -3.49 26.34
N ALA A 169 1.81 -2.44 25.63
CA ALA A 169 2.04 -1.06 26.07
C ALA A 169 1.32 -0.76 27.39
N ALA A 170 0.08 -1.21 27.55
CA ALA A 170 -0.67 -1.06 28.79
C ALA A 170 -0.01 -1.82 29.94
N ASP A 171 0.44 -3.05 29.72
CA ASP A 171 1.11 -3.89 30.72
C ASP A 171 2.42 -3.23 31.20
N VAL A 172 3.22 -2.67 30.29
CA VAL A 172 4.44 -1.92 30.64
C VAL A 172 4.12 -0.70 31.50
N ILE A 173 3.12 0.11 31.11
CA ILE A 173 2.72 1.31 31.85
C ILE A 173 2.21 0.95 33.27
N LEU A 174 1.48 -0.14 33.39
CA LEU A 174 0.92 -0.59 34.66
C LEU A 174 1.97 -1.27 35.57
N ALA A 175 3.00 -1.86 34.99
CA ALA A 175 4.10 -2.52 35.73
C ALA A 175 5.11 -1.52 36.26
N GLU A 176 5.18 -0.29 35.76
CA GLU A 176 6.08 0.74 36.33
C GLU A 176 5.62 1.14 37.72
N PRO A 177 6.50 1.12 38.73
CA PRO A 177 6.18 1.52 40.10
C PRO A 177 5.81 3.03 40.06
N LYS A 178 4.63 3.35 40.58
CA LYS A 178 4.24 4.76 40.81
C LYS A 178 5.29 5.42 41.69
N ARG A 179 6.03 6.37 41.15
CA ARG A 179 6.98 7.23 41.90
C ARG A 179 6.23 8.15 42.83
#